data_bf63ba859bb0c34071965a8eb70a2ef7
#
_entry.id   bf63ba859bb0c34071965a8eb70a2ef7
#
_cell.length_a   1.000
_cell.length_b   1.000
_cell.length_c   1.000
_cell.angle_alpha   90.00
_cell.angle_beta   90.00
_cell.angle_gamma   90.00
#
_symmetry.space_group_name_H-M   'P 1'
#
loop_
_entity.id
_entity.type
_entity.pdbx_description
1 polymer ?
#
loop_
_entity_poly.entity_id
_entity_poly.type
_entity_poly.pdbx_seq_one_letter_code
_entity_poly.pdbx_strand_id
1 'polypeptide(L)'
;MRATTTLLNLDETKTLFHEFGHALHGLFRMVKYRGLADVEGDFVELPSQVMENWATEPEMLEQYALHYRTNDKMPASLMQKIRRSAQFNQGFEMTELLAAALSDMDIHTQETYEPFDVNAFEREALYTKRGLIPQIEPRYRYPYFSHIFDGGYSAGYYFYIWAQVLDKDAYEAFRSSGDIFNKKIARAFRKKLLSRGGEADGMTLYRDFRGQDPDKEPLLRACGFWVEPEPEPDSLAVKLPAVKRTLMPSANLLELRDKQENLK
;
A
#
# COMPACT_ATOMS: atom_id res chain seq x y z
N MET A 1 -10.99 41.23 -9.95
CA MET A 1 -10.76 39.86 -10.51
C MET A 1 -11.55 38.89 -9.66
N ARG A 2 -12.50 38.14 -10.22
CA ARG A 2 -13.11 37.03 -9.50
C ARG A 2 -12.02 35.96 -9.36
N ALA A 3 -11.67 35.59 -8.13
CA ALA A 3 -10.80 34.45 -7.89
C ALA A 3 -11.45 33.23 -8.57
N THR A 4 -10.78 32.67 -9.54
CA THR A 4 -11.18 31.36 -10.10
C THR A 4 -10.95 30.34 -9.00
N THR A 5 -12.03 29.73 -8.52
CA THR A 5 -11.94 28.64 -7.53
C THR A 5 -11.18 27.49 -8.18
N THR A 6 -9.99 27.19 -7.70
CA THR A 6 -9.24 26.01 -8.11
C THR A 6 -9.87 24.81 -7.43
N LEU A 7 -10.33 23.84 -8.22
CA LEU A 7 -10.88 22.59 -7.73
C LEU A 7 -9.79 21.51 -7.84
N LEU A 8 -9.61 20.71 -6.80
CA LEU A 8 -8.73 19.57 -6.80
C LEU A 8 -9.52 18.31 -7.21
N ASN A 9 -8.90 17.46 -7.99
CA ASN A 9 -9.41 16.10 -8.20
C ASN A 9 -9.09 15.23 -6.98
N LEU A 10 -9.50 13.96 -7.01
CA LEU A 10 -9.33 13.06 -5.87
C LEU A 10 -7.85 12.76 -5.58
N ASP A 11 -7.05 12.57 -6.62
CA ASP A 11 -5.63 12.24 -6.47
C ASP A 11 -4.85 13.46 -5.94
N GLU A 12 -5.13 14.65 -6.48
CA GLU A 12 -4.55 15.90 -5.96
C GLU A 12 -4.96 16.15 -4.50
N THR A 13 -6.18 15.76 -4.11
CA THR A 13 -6.63 15.86 -2.72
C THR A 13 -5.87 14.87 -1.83
N LYS A 14 -5.68 13.63 -2.26
CA LYS A 14 -4.85 12.66 -1.53
C LYS A 14 -3.41 13.15 -1.39
N THR A 15 -2.84 13.69 -2.47
CA THR A 15 -1.50 14.30 -2.44
C THR A 15 -1.42 15.43 -1.42
N LEU A 16 -2.45 16.29 -1.33
CA LEU A 16 -2.50 17.34 -0.31
C LEU A 16 -2.47 16.76 1.12
N PHE A 17 -3.21 15.68 1.39
CA PHE A 17 -3.17 15.00 2.69
C PHE A 17 -1.79 14.37 2.94
N HIS A 18 -1.19 13.77 1.92
CA HIS A 18 0.14 13.19 1.95
C HIS A 18 1.20 14.23 2.34
N GLU A 19 1.30 15.30 1.59
CA GLU A 19 2.26 16.37 1.85
C GLU A 19 2.04 17.04 3.21
N PHE A 20 0.77 17.16 3.64
CA PHE A 20 0.46 17.63 4.96
C PHE A 20 0.89 16.67 6.06
N GLY A 21 0.92 15.37 5.81
CA GLY A 21 1.48 14.36 6.71
C GLY A 21 2.98 14.58 6.96
N HIS A 22 3.76 14.85 5.91
CA HIS A 22 5.16 15.27 6.04
C HIS A 22 5.30 16.57 6.83
N ALA A 23 4.46 17.56 6.51
CA ALA A 23 4.45 18.83 7.23
C ALA A 23 4.18 18.64 8.73
N LEU A 24 3.18 17.83 9.10
CA LEU A 24 2.88 17.53 10.50
C LEU A 24 4.04 16.82 11.19
N HIS A 25 4.69 15.87 10.51
CA HIS A 25 5.88 15.20 11.04
C HIS A 25 6.98 16.23 11.36
N GLY A 26 7.26 17.14 10.44
CA GLY A 26 8.23 18.23 10.67
C GLY A 26 7.85 19.17 11.81
N LEU A 27 6.57 19.61 11.84
CA LEU A 27 6.08 20.57 12.83
C LEU A 27 5.98 20.01 14.25
N PHE A 28 5.70 18.72 14.41
CA PHE A 28 5.56 18.10 15.74
C PHE A 28 6.85 17.56 16.31
N ARG A 29 7.94 17.60 15.56
CA ARG A 29 9.25 17.12 15.97
C ARG A 29 9.76 17.85 17.22
N MET A 30 10.09 17.10 18.26
CA MET A 30 10.53 17.61 19.55
C MET A 30 11.79 16.89 20.03
N VAL A 31 12.83 16.87 19.21
CA VAL A 31 14.09 16.21 19.52
C VAL A 31 15.06 17.16 20.21
N LYS A 32 15.87 16.65 21.12
CA LYS A 32 16.85 17.45 21.86
C LYS A 32 18.01 17.92 20.99
N TYR A 33 18.44 17.09 20.05
CA TYR A 33 19.58 17.36 19.18
C TYR A 33 19.10 17.46 17.73
N ARG A 34 19.53 18.50 17.02
CA ARG A 34 19.14 18.76 15.65
C ARG A 34 19.44 17.59 14.69
N GLY A 35 20.57 16.89 14.91
CA GLY A 35 20.95 15.72 14.11
C GLY A 35 20.04 14.49 14.29
N LEU A 36 19.14 14.49 15.29
CA LEU A 36 18.11 13.45 15.48
C LEU A 36 16.75 13.87 14.88
N ALA A 37 16.74 14.92 14.06
CA ALA A 37 15.49 15.41 13.50
C ALA A 37 14.91 14.47 12.44
N ASP A 38 15.75 13.81 11.67
CA ASP A 38 15.33 12.97 10.55
C ASP A 38 15.16 11.51 11.00
N VAL A 39 14.18 10.85 10.40
CA VAL A 39 13.90 9.42 10.59
C VAL A 39 14.61 8.60 9.53
N GLU A 40 14.63 7.28 9.72
CA GLU A 40 15.11 6.34 8.71
C GLU A 40 14.31 6.46 7.41
N GLY A 41 14.96 6.19 6.26
CA GLY A 41 14.35 6.36 4.94
C GLY A 41 13.08 5.53 4.75
N ASP A 42 13.07 4.29 5.22
CA ASP A 42 11.92 3.38 5.13
C ASP A 42 10.79 3.72 6.13
N PHE A 43 10.96 4.76 6.93
CA PHE A 43 9.95 5.25 7.87
C PHE A 43 9.40 6.64 7.49
N VAL A 44 10.03 7.31 6.52
CA VAL A 44 9.71 8.71 6.16
C VAL A 44 8.28 8.84 5.59
N GLU A 45 7.80 7.83 4.88
CA GLU A 45 6.49 7.86 4.21
C GLU A 45 5.31 7.44 5.12
N LEU A 46 5.57 6.93 6.33
CA LEU A 46 4.48 6.54 7.23
C LEU A 46 3.57 7.74 7.61
N PRO A 47 4.10 8.91 8.02
CA PRO A 47 3.24 10.04 8.37
C PRO A 47 2.44 10.59 7.20
N SER A 48 3.00 10.61 6.00
CA SER A 48 2.34 11.08 4.79
C SER A 48 1.24 10.13 4.35
N GLN A 49 1.55 8.84 4.20
CA GLN A 49 0.59 7.84 3.73
C GLN A 49 -0.55 7.58 4.72
N VAL A 50 -0.28 7.62 6.04
CA VAL A 50 -1.36 7.46 7.02
C VAL A 50 -2.41 8.54 6.89
N MET A 51 -2.02 9.79 6.56
CA MET A 51 -2.96 10.91 6.38
C MET A 51 -3.87 10.73 5.16
N GLU A 52 -3.40 10.07 4.11
CA GLU A 52 -4.20 9.78 2.91
C GLU A 52 -5.48 8.98 3.23
N ASN A 53 -5.44 8.14 4.27
CA ASN A 53 -6.60 7.33 4.63
C ASN A 53 -7.82 8.19 4.98
N TRP A 54 -7.62 9.34 5.63
CA TRP A 54 -8.72 10.26 5.95
C TRP A 54 -9.31 10.94 4.71
N ALA A 55 -8.52 11.15 3.65
CA ALA A 55 -8.99 11.88 2.47
C ALA A 55 -10.28 11.32 1.85
N THR A 56 -10.52 10.01 1.99
CA THR A 56 -11.66 9.34 1.36
C THR A 56 -12.68 8.78 2.36
N GLU A 57 -12.46 9.02 3.66
CA GLU A 57 -13.45 8.60 4.66
C GLU A 57 -14.72 9.43 4.59
N PRO A 58 -15.91 8.83 4.72
CA PRO A 58 -17.18 9.54 4.61
C PRO A 58 -17.28 10.73 5.55
N GLU A 59 -16.88 10.56 6.81
CA GLU A 59 -16.91 11.58 7.83
C GLU A 59 -16.04 12.79 7.49
N MET A 60 -14.96 12.57 6.75
CA MET A 60 -14.07 13.63 6.30
C MET A 60 -14.57 14.25 5.00
N LEU A 61 -15.04 13.46 4.04
CA LEU A 61 -15.67 13.94 2.80
C LEU A 61 -16.86 14.85 3.09
N GLU A 62 -17.66 14.55 4.11
CA GLU A 62 -18.77 15.40 4.53
C GLU A 62 -18.34 16.81 5.01
N GLN A 63 -17.08 16.95 5.43
CA GLN A 63 -16.57 18.24 5.91
C GLN A 63 -16.02 19.11 4.79
N TYR A 64 -15.32 18.54 3.81
CA TYR A 64 -14.59 19.32 2.81
C TYR A 64 -15.12 19.17 1.37
N ALA A 65 -15.72 18.01 1.04
CA ALA A 65 -16.17 17.72 -0.32
C ALA A 65 -17.56 18.34 -0.58
N LEU A 66 -17.60 19.66 -0.58
CA LEU A 66 -18.81 20.45 -0.79
C LEU A 66 -18.90 20.91 -2.24
N HIS A 67 -20.12 20.94 -2.79
CA HIS A 67 -20.34 21.42 -4.14
C HIS A 67 -20.00 22.92 -4.24
N TYR A 68 -19.09 23.27 -5.13
CA TYR A 68 -18.42 24.58 -5.18
C TYR A 68 -19.36 25.79 -5.42
N ARG A 69 -20.59 25.56 -5.87
CA ARG A 69 -21.59 26.64 -6.06
C ARG A 69 -22.68 26.63 -5.00
N THR A 70 -23.13 25.47 -4.58
CA THR A 70 -24.30 25.31 -3.70
C THR A 70 -23.93 24.98 -2.27
N ASN A 71 -22.68 24.59 -1.97
CA ASN A 71 -22.23 24.07 -0.69
C ASN A 71 -22.94 22.78 -0.24
N ASP A 72 -23.64 22.12 -1.15
CA ASP A 72 -24.24 20.82 -0.84
C ASP A 72 -23.16 19.77 -0.58
N LYS A 73 -23.40 18.89 0.39
CA LYS A 73 -22.54 17.76 0.68
C LYS A 73 -22.49 16.77 -0.48
N MET A 74 -21.36 16.07 -0.62
CA MET A 74 -21.23 15.00 -1.59
C MET A 74 -22.31 13.93 -1.36
N PRO A 75 -23.05 13.49 -2.40
CA PRO A 75 -24.05 12.43 -2.27
C PRO A 75 -23.44 11.12 -1.80
N ALA A 76 -24.11 10.40 -0.90
CA ALA A 76 -23.64 9.10 -0.39
C ALA A 76 -23.38 8.08 -1.50
N SER A 77 -24.15 8.11 -2.59
CA SER A 77 -23.93 7.26 -3.75
C SER A 77 -22.59 7.52 -4.45
N LEU A 78 -22.10 8.75 -4.44
CA LEU A 78 -20.80 9.12 -5.00
C LEU A 78 -19.66 8.67 -4.05
N MET A 79 -19.83 8.87 -2.75
CA MET A 79 -18.85 8.33 -1.76
C MET A 79 -18.69 6.81 -1.87
N GLN A 80 -19.80 6.08 -2.07
CA GLN A 80 -19.74 4.64 -2.32
C GLN A 80 -18.98 4.27 -3.60
N LYS A 81 -19.14 5.06 -4.67
CA LYS A 81 -18.39 4.84 -5.91
C LYS A 81 -16.88 5.07 -5.69
N ILE A 82 -16.50 6.11 -4.96
CA ILE A 82 -15.10 6.37 -4.59
C ILE A 82 -14.52 5.17 -3.85
N ARG A 83 -15.22 4.66 -2.84
CA ARG A 83 -14.76 3.47 -2.09
C ARG A 83 -14.61 2.22 -2.95
N ARG A 84 -15.55 1.98 -3.88
CA ARG A 84 -15.46 0.84 -4.82
C ARG A 84 -14.32 1.00 -5.81
N SER A 85 -14.08 2.22 -6.31
CA SER A 85 -12.99 2.47 -7.24
C SER A 85 -11.62 2.30 -6.61
N ALA A 86 -11.49 2.47 -5.30
CA ALA A 86 -10.22 2.30 -4.58
C ALA A 86 -9.69 0.85 -4.62
N GLN A 87 -10.54 -0.14 -4.88
CA GLN A 87 -10.14 -1.55 -5.02
C GLN A 87 -10.06 -2.00 -6.49
N PHE A 88 -10.45 -1.13 -7.41
CA PHE A 88 -10.43 -1.47 -8.81
C PHE A 88 -8.99 -1.52 -9.33
N ASN A 89 -8.65 -2.60 -9.98
CA ASN A 89 -7.37 -2.80 -10.66
C ASN A 89 -6.12 -2.74 -9.74
N GLN A 90 -6.28 -2.99 -8.44
CA GLN A 90 -5.18 -2.95 -7.47
C GLN A 90 -4.06 -3.95 -7.79
N GLY A 91 -4.37 -5.07 -8.45
CA GLY A 91 -3.36 -6.01 -8.94
C GLY A 91 -2.40 -5.38 -9.94
N PHE A 92 -2.91 -4.53 -10.84
CA PHE A 92 -2.08 -3.78 -11.79
C PHE A 92 -1.21 -2.75 -11.05
N GLU A 93 -1.81 -1.89 -10.25
CA GLU A 93 -1.12 -0.82 -9.52
C GLU A 93 -0.02 -1.35 -8.60
N MET A 94 -0.31 -2.41 -7.85
CA MET A 94 0.68 -3.03 -6.97
C MET A 94 1.80 -3.72 -7.75
N THR A 95 1.50 -4.34 -8.89
CA THR A 95 2.53 -4.96 -9.75
C THR A 95 3.44 -3.91 -10.37
N GLU A 96 2.90 -2.80 -10.84
CA GLU A 96 3.66 -1.66 -11.38
C GLU A 96 4.61 -1.08 -10.33
N LEU A 97 4.12 -0.88 -9.10
CA LEU A 97 4.90 -0.37 -7.97
C LEU A 97 6.00 -1.36 -7.55
N LEU A 98 5.67 -2.65 -7.47
CA LEU A 98 6.63 -3.72 -7.17
C LEU A 98 7.71 -3.83 -8.25
N ALA A 99 7.34 -3.72 -9.52
CA ALA A 99 8.29 -3.74 -10.63
C ALA A 99 9.32 -2.60 -10.49
N ALA A 100 8.86 -1.39 -10.15
CA ALA A 100 9.74 -0.26 -9.90
C ALA A 100 10.68 -0.50 -8.70
N ALA A 101 10.16 -1.00 -7.58
CA ALA A 101 10.97 -1.31 -6.40
C ALA A 101 12.00 -2.42 -6.63
N LEU A 102 11.63 -3.45 -7.37
CA LEU A 102 12.55 -4.54 -7.73
C LEU A 102 13.60 -4.10 -8.73
N SER A 103 13.24 -3.25 -9.69
CA SER A 103 14.18 -2.69 -10.64
C SER A 103 15.21 -1.79 -9.95
N ASP A 104 14.79 -0.99 -8.96
CA ASP A 104 15.69 -0.20 -8.11
C ASP A 104 16.72 -1.10 -7.41
N MET A 105 16.25 -2.16 -6.74
CA MET A 105 17.14 -3.12 -6.08
C MET A 105 18.12 -3.77 -7.05
N ASP A 106 17.67 -4.16 -8.24
CA ASP A 106 18.55 -4.81 -9.22
C ASP A 106 19.69 -3.90 -9.71
N ILE A 107 19.40 -2.63 -9.96
CA ILE A 107 20.45 -1.72 -10.46
C ILE A 107 21.42 -1.32 -9.35
N HIS A 108 20.95 -1.19 -8.10
CA HIS A 108 21.79 -0.76 -6.98
C HIS A 108 22.52 -1.91 -6.25
N THR A 109 22.24 -3.16 -6.61
CA THR A 109 22.96 -4.34 -6.12
C THR A 109 24.03 -4.84 -7.11
N GLN A 110 24.33 -4.09 -8.19
CA GLN A 110 25.39 -4.45 -9.10
C GLN A 110 26.75 -4.36 -8.40
N GLU A 111 27.55 -5.41 -8.50
CA GLU A 111 28.89 -5.47 -7.90
C GLU A 111 29.94 -4.76 -8.78
N THR A 112 29.65 -4.54 -10.05
CA THR A 112 30.54 -3.92 -11.03
C THR A 112 29.89 -2.72 -11.69
N TYR A 113 30.71 -1.74 -12.12
CA TYR A 113 30.28 -0.50 -12.77
C TYR A 113 30.63 -0.49 -14.26
N GLU A 114 30.66 -1.65 -14.90
CA GLU A 114 30.89 -1.73 -16.34
C GLU A 114 29.72 -1.11 -17.11
N PRO A 115 29.98 -0.35 -18.18
CA PRO A 115 28.92 0.21 -19.02
C PRO A 115 28.02 -0.89 -19.58
N PHE A 116 26.71 -0.70 -19.51
CA PHE A 116 25.71 -1.64 -20.04
C PHE A 116 24.53 -0.91 -20.68
N ASP A 117 23.78 -1.62 -21.52
CA ASP A 117 22.51 -1.12 -22.06
C ASP A 117 21.43 -1.20 -20.99
N VAL A 118 21.03 -0.03 -20.48
CA VAL A 118 20.01 0.06 -19.40
C VAL A 118 18.66 -0.51 -19.79
N ASN A 119 18.28 -0.44 -21.07
CA ASN A 119 17.01 -1.00 -21.54
C ASN A 119 17.07 -2.53 -21.63
N ALA A 120 18.22 -3.08 -22.02
CA ALA A 120 18.44 -4.54 -22.02
C ALA A 120 18.46 -5.06 -20.58
N PHE A 121 19.13 -4.37 -19.68
CA PHE A 121 19.17 -4.70 -18.27
C PHE A 121 17.76 -4.72 -17.63
N GLU A 122 16.98 -3.67 -17.87
CA GLU A 122 15.60 -3.59 -17.35
C GLU A 122 14.74 -4.74 -17.87
N ARG A 123 14.82 -5.04 -19.18
CA ARG A 123 14.06 -6.18 -19.75
C ARG A 123 14.47 -7.50 -19.11
N GLU A 124 15.75 -7.74 -18.95
CA GLU A 124 16.26 -8.95 -18.31
C GLU A 124 15.78 -9.05 -16.85
N ALA A 125 15.91 -7.97 -16.08
CA ALA A 125 15.57 -7.93 -14.68
C ALA A 125 14.07 -8.17 -14.42
N LEU A 126 13.20 -7.54 -15.19
CA LEU A 126 11.76 -7.56 -14.92
C LEU A 126 11.04 -8.67 -15.68
N TYR A 127 11.28 -8.79 -16.99
CA TYR A 127 10.50 -9.72 -17.82
C TYR A 127 11.11 -11.11 -17.84
N THR A 128 12.41 -11.24 -18.00
CA THR A 128 13.07 -12.57 -18.07
C THR A 128 13.19 -13.22 -16.70
N LYS A 129 13.77 -12.51 -15.73
CA LYS A 129 14.02 -13.07 -14.39
C LYS A 129 12.78 -13.15 -13.52
N ARG A 130 11.88 -12.17 -13.59
CA ARG A 130 10.71 -12.07 -12.70
C ARG A 130 9.38 -12.37 -13.37
N GLY A 131 9.36 -12.56 -14.68
CA GLY A 131 8.15 -12.90 -15.41
C GLY A 131 7.09 -11.80 -15.42
N LEU A 132 7.51 -10.52 -15.36
CA LEU A 132 6.57 -9.41 -15.51
C LEU A 132 5.84 -9.57 -16.84
N ILE A 133 4.52 -9.48 -16.81
CA ILE A 133 3.71 -9.62 -18.02
C ILE A 133 3.89 -8.38 -18.92
N PRO A 134 3.93 -8.55 -20.27
CA PRO A 134 4.23 -7.44 -21.18
C PRO A 134 3.23 -6.28 -21.15
N GLN A 135 2.05 -6.48 -20.59
CA GLN A 135 1.00 -5.46 -20.47
C GLN A 135 1.22 -4.52 -19.29
N ILE A 136 2.15 -4.84 -18.39
CA ILE A 136 2.53 -4.00 -17.25
C ILE A 136 3.96 -3.53 -17.46
N GLU A 137 4.12 -2.22 -17.58
CA GLU A 137 5.44 -1.59 -17.54
C GLU A 137 5.77 -1.14 -16.11
N PRO A 138 7.07 -1.02 -15.75
CA PRO A 138 7.41 -0.44 -14.47
C PRO A 138 6.97 1.03 -14.42
N ARG A 139 6.56 1.49 -13.24
CA ARG A 139 6.09 2.87 -13.02
C ARG A 139 7.07 3.93 -13.53
N TYR A 140 8.36 3.65 -13.45
CA TYR A 140 9.44 4.47 -13.99
C TYR A 140 10.42 3.60 -14.74
N ARG A 141 10.93 4.12 -15.86
CA ARG A 141 12.06 3.55 -16.61
C ARG A 141 13.34 4.23 -16.13
N TYR A 142 14.45 3.52 -16.09
CA TYR A 142 15.72 4.05 -15.59
C TYR A 142 16.09 5.44 -16.11
N PRO A 143 15.91 5.81 -17.41
CA PRO A 143 16.31 7.12 -17.91
C PRO A 143 15.62 8.32 -17.27
N TYR A 144 14.49 8.12 -16.60
CA TYR A 144 13.73 9.20 -15.92
C TYR A 144 13.29 8.84 -14.49
N PHE A 145 13.91 7.84 -13.89
CA PHE A 145 13.62 7.41 -12.52
C PHE A 145 14.41 8.27 -11.50
N SER A 146 14.08 9.55 -11.42
CA SER A 146 14.78 10.49 -10.56
C SER A 146 14.82 10.10 -9.09
N HIS A 147 13.76 9.47 -8.57
CA HIS A 147 13.70 9.02 -7.17
C HIS A 147 14.93 8.24 -6.73
N ILE A 148 15.39 7.29 -7.56
CA ILE A 148 16.46 6.37 -7.20
C ILE A 148 17.86 6.87 -7.60
N PHE A 149 17.96 7.91 -8.45
CA PHE A 149 19.24 8.45 -8.89
C PHE A 149 19.56 9.83 -8.30
N ASP A 150 18.53 10.62 -7.96
CA ASP A 150 18.70 12.00 -7.45
C ASP A 150 17.78 12.27 -6.23
N GLY A 151 16.70 11.53 -6.07
CA GLY A 151 15.68 11.75 -5.06
C GLY A 151 15.95 11.16 -3.67
N GLY A 152 17.07 10.47 -3.46
CA GLY A 152 17.42 9.89 -2.16
C GLY A 152 16.82 8.51 -1.88
N TYR A 153 16.20 7.86 -2.87
CA TYR A 153 15.57 6.53 -2.75
C TYR A 153 16.41 5.41 -3.42
N SER A 154 17.71 5.59 -3.58
CA SER A 154 18.59 4.53 -4.12
C SER A 154 18.56 3.29 -3.26
N ALA A 155 18.22 2.12 -3.86
CA ALA A 155 17.92 0.87 -3.17
C ALA A 155 16.82 1.00 -2.10
N GLY A 156 15.98 2.03 -2.21
CA GLY A 156 14.99 2.42 -1.21
C GLY A 156 13.58 2.66 -1.77
N TYR A 157 13.34 2.43 -3.06
CA TYR A 157 12.00 2.66 -3.61
C TYR A 157 10.93 1.76 -2.99
N TYR A 158 11.31 0.63 -2.42
CA TYR A 158 10.43 -0.26 -1.65
C TYR A 158 9.84 0.43 -0.40
N PHE A 159 10.39 1.56 0.05
CA PHE A 159 9.88 2.31 1.21
C PHE A 159 8.40 2.64 1.08
N TYR A 160 7.91 2.93 -0.12
CA TYR A 160 6.50 3.22 -0.37
C TYR A 160 5.60 2.02 -0.05
N ILE A 161 5.99 0.80 -0.46
CA ILE A 161 5.22 -0.42 -0.18
C ILE A 161 5.30 -0.77 1.32
N TRP A 162 6.50 -0.64 1.89
CA TRP A 162 6.69 -0.86 3.32
C TRP A 162 5.85 0.11 4.15
N ALA A 163 5.88 1.39 3.81
CA ALA A 163 5.07 2.40 4.47
C ALA A 163 3.56 2.13 4.30
N GLN A 164 3.10 1.54 3.18
CA GLN A 164 1.70 1.13 3.03
C GLN A 164 1.29 0.06 4.06
N VAL A 165 2.17 -0.87 4.40
CA VAL A 165 1.91 -1.83 5.47
C VAL A 165 1.76 -1.10 6.80
N LEU A 166 2.70 -0.20 7.10
CA LEU A 166 2.72 0.57 8.35
C LEU A 166 1.51 1.51 8.46
N ASP A 167 1.18 2.23 7.38
CA ASP A 167 0.09 3.21 7.38
C ASP A 167 -1.27 2.56 7.57
N LYS A 168 -1.55 1.46 6.86
CA LYS A 168 -2.83 0.78 6.95
C LYS A 168 -3.04 0.15 8.34
N ASP A 169 -2.00 -0.44 8.92
CA ASP A 169 -2.09 -0.95 10.29
C ASP A 169 -2.14 0.18 11.33
N ALA A 170 -1.40 1.27 11.14
CA ALA A 170 -1.50 2.44 12.02
C ALA A 170 -2.90 3.08 11.98
N TYR A 171 -3.49 3.19 10.79
CA TYR A 171 -4.85 3.69 10.62
C TYR A 171 -5.91 2.75 11.22
N GLU A 172 -5.66 1.45 11.20
CA GLU A 172 -6.55 0.45 11.83
C GLU A 172 -6.75 0.71 13.33
N ALA A 173 -5.77 1.31 14.03
CA ALA A 173 -5.94 1.72 15.42
C ALA A 173 -7.08 2.74 15.59
N PHE A 174 -7.24 3.65 14.64
CA PHE A 174 -8.33 4.63 14.65
C PHE A 174 -9.64 3.96 14.26
N ARG A 175 -9.66 3.22 13.16
CA ARG A 175 -10.84 2.56 12.63
C ARG A 175 -11.47 1.58 13.62
N SER A 176 -10.67 0.74 14.25
CA SER A 176 -11.12 -0.25 15.23
C SER A 176 -11.62 0.38 16.54
N SER A 177 -11.28 1.65 16.82
CA SER A 177 -11.82 2.37 17.95
C SER A 177 -13.28 2.84 17.77
N GLY A 178 -13.80 2.74 16.53
CA GLY A 178 -15.11 3.27 16.16
C GLY A 178 -15.18 4.79 15.99
N ASP A 179 -14.05 5.50 16.13
CA ASP A 179 -13.94 6.95 15.95
C ASP A 179 -12.63 7.29 15.26
N ILE A 180 -12.69 7.60 13.96
CA ILE A 180 -11.50 7.95 13.17
C ILE A 180 -10.84 9.26 13.62
N PHE A 181 -11.51 10.05 14.44
CA PHE A 181 -10.98 11.29 15.06
C PHE A 181 -10.61 11.09 16.54
N ASN A 182 -10.40 9.87 16.99
CA ASN A 182 -10.11 9.53 18.39
C ASN A 182 -8.89 10.29 18.92
N LYS A 183 -9.16 11.25 19.80
CA LYS A 183 -8.15 12.16 20.33
C LYS A 183 -7.09 11.47 21.18
N LYS A 184 -7.40 10.33 21.81
CA LYS A 184 -6.44 9.57 22.62
C LYS A 184 -5.41 8.90 21.72
N ILE A 185 -5.87 8.27 20.64
CA ILE A 185 -5.02 7.64 19.62
C ILE A 185 -4.19 8.69 18.90
N ALA A 186 -4.80 9.81 18.48
CA ALA A 186 -4.11 10.91 17.83
C ALA A 186 -2.99 11.50 18.71
N ARG A 187 -3.23 11.64 20.03
CA ARG A 187 -2.19 12.08 20.97
C ARG A 187 -1.06 11.04 21.11
N ALA A 188 -1.40 9.75 21.10
CA ALA A 188 -0.40 8.69 21.14
C ALA A 188 0.44 8.69 19.86
N PHE A 189 -0.18 8.76 18.68
CA PHE A 189 0.50 8.86 17.39
C PHE A 189 1.46 10.06 17.37
N ARG A 190 0.97 11.25 17.74
CA ARG A 190 1.81 12.44 17.82
C ARG A 190 2.99 12.27 18.78
N LYS A 191 2.75 11.81 20.03
CA LYS A 191 3.78 11.79 21.08
C LYS A 191 4.80 10.67 20.93
N LYS A 192 4.35 9.50 20.46
CA LYS A 192 5.17 8.29 20.42
C LYS A 192 5.87 8.10 19.08
N LEU A 193 5.35 8.74 18.03
CA LEU A 193 5.84 8.60 16.68
C LEU A 193 6.27 9.94 16.10
N LEU A 194 5.34 10.86 15.78
CA LEU A 194 5.66 12.09 15.04
C LEU A 194 6.66 13.01 15.75
N SER A 195 6.64 13.07 17.09
CA SER A 195 7.50 14.00 17.83
C SER A 195 8.92 13.47 18.08
N ARG A 196 9.18 12.20 17.79
CA ARG A 196 10.39 11.53 18.23
C ARG A 196 11.56 11.64 17.22
N GLY A 197 11.29 11.94 15.95
CA GLY A 197 12.34 11.93 14.92
C GLY A 197 13.12 10.62 14.93
N GLY A 198 14.44 10.69 14.80
CA GLY A 198 15.37 9.56 14.88
C GLY A 198 15.95 9.29 16.28
N GLU A 199 15.21 9.59 17.35
CA GLU A 199 15.66 9.27 18.73
C GLU A 199 15.72 7.76 19.02
N ALA A 200 14.98 6.96 18.25
CA ALA A 200 15.03 5.50 18.23
C ALA A 200 14.72 5.04 16.80
N ASP A 201 15.02 3.76 16.50
CA ASP A 201 14.64 3.18 15.21
C ASP A 201 13.11 3.22 15.00
N GLY A 202 12.71 3.34 13.74
CA GLY A 202 11.32 3.54 13.37
C GLY A 202 10.40 2.43 13.88
N MET A 203 10.84 1.18 13.87
CA MET A 203 10.06 0.05 14.36
C MET A 203 9.88 0.07 15.89
N THR A 204 10.84 0.56 16.64
CA THR A 204 10.68 0.80 18.09
C THR A 204 9.61 1.86 18.34
N LEU A 205 9.65 2.98 17.62
CA LEU A 205 8.62 4.02 17.73
C LEU A 205 7.23 3.51 17.30
N TYR A 206 7.19 2.69 16.27
CA TYR A 206 5.96 2.07 15.78
C TYR A 206 5.33 1.14 16.85
N ARG A 207 6.13 0.23 17.42
CA ARG A 207 5.68 -0.66 18.50
C ARG A 207 5.23 0.11 19.73
N ASP A 208 5.91 1.18 20.07
CA ASP A 208 5.48 2.08 21.16
C ASP A 208 4.07 2.63 20.90
N PHE A 209 3.77 3.02 19.66
CA PHE A 209 2.46 3.53 19.28
C PHE A 209 1.41 2.43 19.23
N ARG A 210 1.66 1.36 18.44
CA ARG A 210 0.68 0.31 18.15
C ARG A 210 0.55 -0.73 19.26
N GLY A 211 1.62 -0.94 20.05
CA GLY A 211 1.70 -2.02 21.04
C GLY A 211 1.99 -3.40 20.44
N GLN A 212 2.27 -3.47 19.13
CA GLN A 212 2.52 -4.70 18.37
C GLN A 212 3.37 -4.41 17.16
N ASP A 213 3.85 -5.48 16.50
CA ASP A 213 4.43 -5.40 15.17
C ASP A 213 3.36 -5.03 14.12
N PRO A 214 3.74 -4.42 12.98
CA PRO A 214 2.80 -4.10 11.92
C PRO A 214 2.20 -5.37 11.31
N ASP A 215 0.91 -5.33 11.03
CA ASP A 215 0.18 -6.38 10.35
C ASP A 215 -0.06 -5.99 8.88
N LYS A 216 0.15 -6.92 7.97
CA LYS A 216 -0.10 -6.75 6.52
C LYS A 216 -1.59 -6.88 6.15
N GLU A 217 -2.41 -7.50 7.00
CA GLU A 217 -3.83 -7.70 6.69
C GLU A 217 -4.59 -6.42 6.36
N PRO A 218 -4.43 -5.31 7.10
CA PRO A 218 -5.09 -4.06 6.77
C PRO A 218 -4.80 -3.57 5.35
N LEU A 219 -3.56 -3.72 4.86
CA LEU A 219 -3.21 -3.41 3.48
C LEU A 219 -3.89 -4.36 2.49
N LEU A 220 -3.84 -5.66 2.76
CA LEU A 220 -4.47 -6.66 1.87
C LEU A 220 -5.98 -6.45 1.77
N ARG A 221 -6.65 -6.09 2.87
CA ARG A 221 -8.07 -5.71 2.88
C ARG A 221 -8.32 -4.43 2.08
N ALA A 222 -7.50 -3.41 2.24
CA ALA A 222 -7.63 -2.15 1.50
C ALA A 222 -7.51 -2.36 -0.01
N CYS A 223 -6.59 -3.23 -0.45
CA CYS A 223 -6.39 -3.59 -1.85
C CYS A 223 -7.44 -4.59 -2.38
N GLY A 224 -8.29 -5.16 -1.52
CA GLY A 224 -9.23 -6.21 -1.93
C GLY A 224 -8.57 -7.58 -2.20
N PHE A 225 -7.36 -7.81 -1.68
CA PHE A 225 -6.63 -9.09 -1.82
C PHE A 225 -6.89 -10.04 -0.65
N TRP A 226 -7.53 -9.55 0.41
CA TRP A 226 -7.83 -10.37 1.57
C TRP A 226 -9.08 -11.19 1.33
N VAL A 227 -8.94 -12.50 1.50
CA VAL A 227 -10.07 -13.42 1.59
C VAL A 227 -10.15 -13.86 3.05
N GLU A 228 -11.28 -13.58 3.70
CA GLU A 228 -11.50 -14.08 5.06
C GLU A 228 -11.30 -15.61 5.05
N PRO A 229 -10.50 -16.16 5.97
CA PRO A 229 -10.38 -17.61 6.09
C PRO A 229 -11.76 -18.20 6.37
N GLU A 230 -12.12 -19.27 5.65
CA GLU A 230 -13.35 -19.98 5.98
C GLU A 230 -13.29 -20.39 7.46
N PRO A 231 -14.38 -20.17 8.22
CA PRO A 231 -14.42 -20.58 9.62
C PRO A 231 -14.12 -22.08 9.69
N GLU A 232 -13.15 -22.45 10.52
CA GLU A 232 -12.85 -23.88 10.75
C GLU A 232 -14.16 -24.59 11.08
N PRO A 233 -14.49 -25.69 10.39
CA PRO A 233 -15.72 -26.41 10.66
C PRO A 233 -15.73 -26.78 12.14
N ASP A 234 -16.73 -26.31 12.83
CA ASP A 234 -16.92 -26.49 14.27
C ASP A 234 -16.60 -27.93 14.67
N SER A 235 -15.58 -28.13 15.47
CA SER A 235 -15.13 -29.45 15.95
C SER A 235 -16.17 -30.16 16.83
N LEU A 236 -17.37 -29.59 16.95
CA LEU A 236 -18.53 -30.09 17.68
C LEU A 236 -19.65 -30.66 16.79
N ALA A 237 -19.48 -30.66 15.47
CA ALA A 237 -20.50 -31.27 14.60
C ALA A 237 -20.24 -32.76 14.41
N VAL A 238 -20.96 -33.52 15.24
CA VAL A 238 -21.48 -34.86 14.97
C VAL A 238 -20.58 -35.84 14.23
N LYS A 239 -20.06 -36.82 14.96
CA LYS A 239 -19.57 -38.09 14.40
C LYS A 239 -20.67 -38.76 13.59
N LEU A 240 -20.76 -38.43 12.31
CA LEU A 240 -21.52 -39.24 11.36
C LEU A 240 -20.80 -40.58 11.15
N PRO A 241 -21.52 -41.72 11.10
CA PRO A 241 -20.87 -42.99 10.87
C PRO A 241 -20.18 -43.03 9.51
N ALA A 242 -19.00 -43.64 9.49
CA ALA A 242 -18.15 -43.76 8.32
C ALA A 242 -18.90 -44.42 7.15
N VAL A 243 -19.28 -43.61 6.16
CA VAL A 243 -19.70 -44.13 4.86
C VAL A 243 -18.47 -44.67 4.16
N LYS A 244 -18.41 -45.99 3.95
CA LYS A 244 -17.37 -46.65 3.15
C LYS A 244 -17.37 -46.02 1.76
N ARG A 245 -16.36 -45.18 1.49
CA ARG A 245 -16.07 -44.74 0.11
C ARG A 245 -15.54 -45.92 -0.67
N THR A 246 -16.34 -46.47 -1.54
CA THR A 246 -15.87 -47.37 -2.59
C THR A 246 -15.03 -46.55 -3.55
N LEU A 247 -13.75 -46.77 -3.53
CA LEU A 247 -12.81 -46.17 -4.48
C LEU A 247 -13.19 -46.66 -5.89
N MET A 248 -13.67 -45.74 -6.72
CA MET A 248 -13.69 -45.97 -8.17
C MET A 248 -12.25 -45.98 -8.70
N PRO A 249 -11.89 -46.91 -9.63
CA PRO A 249 -10.54 -46.93 -10.19
C PRO A 249 -10.28 -45.59 -10.95
N SER A 250 -9.10 -45.04 -10.74
CA SER A 250 -8.61 -43.88 -11.44
C SER A 250 -8.64 -44.10 -12.95
N ALA A 251 -9.46 -43.41 -13.68
CA ALA A 251 -9.43 -43.36 -15.14
C ALA A 251 -8.10 -42.72 -15.56
N ASN A 252 -7.41 -43.42 -16.46
CA ASN A 252 -6.07 -43.09 -16.92
C ASN A 252 -6.08 -41.77 -17.69
N LEU A 253 -5.38 -40.76 -17.20
CA LEU A 253 -5.23 -39.43 -17.80
C LEU A 253 -4.55 -39.43 -19.18
N LEU A 254 -4.05 -40.60 -19.61
CA LEU A 254 -3.44 -40.79 -20.91
C LEU A 254 -4.45 -40.97 -22.06
N GLU A 255 -5.68 -41.45 -21.77
CA GLU A 255 -6.68 -41.63 -22.84
C GLU A 255 -7.41 -40.37 -23.28
N LEU A 256 -7.27 -39.25 -22.56
CA LEU A 256 -7.85 -37.95 -22.93
C LEU A 256 -6.95 -37.15 -23.88
N ARG A 257 -5.67 -37.49 -23.99
CA ARG A 257 -4.72 -36.79 -24.85
C ARG A 257 -4.85 -37.21 -26.31
N ASP A 258 -5.15 -38.49 -26.56
CA ASP A 258 -5.27 -39.05 -27.92
C ASP A 258 -6.57 -38.68 -28.65
N LYS A 259 -7.58 -38.14 -27.93
CA LYS A 259 -8.83 -37.67 -28.57
C LYS A 259 -8.81 -36.22 -29.03
N GLN A 260 -7.79 -35.43 -28.66
CA GLN A 260 -7.64 -34.05 -29.14
C GLN A 260 -6.80 -33.91 -30.43
N GLU A 261 -6.02 -34.90 -30.79
CA GLU A 261 -5.20 -34.86 -32.03
C GLU A 261 -5.93 -35.36 -33.27
N ASN A 262 -7.12 -35.94 -33.13
CA ASN A 262 -7.92 -36.43 -34.30
C ASN A 262 -9.08 -35.51 -34.72
N LEU A 263 -9.05 -34.24 -34.30
CA LEU A 263 -10.02 -33.21 -34.73
C LEU A 263 -9.29 -31.96 -35.27
N LYS A 264 -8.40 -32.19 -36.25
CA LYS A 264 -7.92 -31.15 -37.16
C LYS A 264 -8.09 -31.62 -38.60
#